data_0c236fa5b7368262739e822b5ce67b25
#
_entry.id   0c236fa5b7368262739e822b5ce67b25
#
_cell.length_a   1.000
_cell.length_b   1.000
_cell.length_c   1.000
_cell.angle_alpha   90.00
_cell.angle_beta   90.00
_cell.angle_gamma   90.00
#
_symmetry.space_group_name_H-M   'P 1'
#
loop_
_entity.id
_entity.type
_entity.pdbx_description
1 polymer ?
#
loop_
_entity_poly.entity_id
_entity_poly.type
_entity_poly.pdbx_seq_one_letter_code
_entity_poly.pdbx_strand_id
1 'polypeptide(L)'
;LLAGVPNTAFTEAFAFVFQSRDLELLGLAAPDAQAAHLNALDTYWGACEIAAVGLVDIRVWNWMYEHPDATPAELKAAVVEIARQVWNSYFAPLFGVRDVILLAIYSHMIDSGLYLPDYALGHIISFQIERYLQDKNLGTEMERMCRLGMLTPDGWMSAAVGSPVSVEPLLEAVREAVKVIKK
;
A
#
# COMPACT_ATOMS: atom_id res chain seq x y z
N LEU A 1 -18.83 -15.52 -14.40
CA LEU A 1 -19.10 -14.84 -13.14
C LEU A 1 -17.76 -14.52 -12.51
N LEU A 2 -17.40 -13.25 -12.47
CA LEU A 2 -16.23 -12.79 -11.72
C LEU A 2 -16.55 -13.00 -10.25
N ALA A 3 -15.84 -13.91 -9.63
CA ALA A 3 -15.91 -14.06 -8.19
C ALA A 3 -15.25 -12.81 -7.56
N GLY A 4 -15.84 -12.26 -6.50
CA GLY A 4 -15.32 -11.07 -5.84
C GLY A 4 -13.90 -11.26 -5.29
N VAL A 5 -13.25 -10.16 -4.93
CA VAL A 5 -11.95 -10.16 -4.25
C VAL A 5 -12.13 -10.26 -2.73
N PRO A 6 -11.10 -10.65 -1.97
CA PRO A 6 -11.17 -10.77 -0.51
C PRO A 6 -11.60 -9.47 0.21
N ASN A 7 -11.01 -8.36 -0.15
CA ASN A 7 -11.32 -7.01 0.35
C ASN A 7 -10.75 -5.95 -0.60
N THR A 8 -10.91 -4.67 -0.25
CA THR A 8 -10.51 -3.52 -1.06
C THR A 8 -9.00 -3.44 -1.28
N ALA A 9 -8.17 -3.92 -0.35
CA ALA A 9 -6.71 -3.96 -0.54
C ALA A 9 -6.30 -4.78 -1.77
N PHE A 10 -7.07 -5.82 -2.13
CA PHE A 10 -6.83 -6.60 -3.35
C PHE A 10 -7.23 -5.87 -4.62
N THR A 11 -8.27 -5.04 -4.58
CA THR A 11 -8.62 -4.14 -5.69
C THR A 11 -7.50 -3.16 -5.96
N GLU A 12 -6.97 -2.54 -4.90
CA GLU A 12 -5.82 -1.63 -5.00
C GLU A 12 -4.56 -2.37 -5.47
N ALA A 13 -4.30 -3.56 -4.96
CA ALA A 13 -3.16 -4.37 -5.40
C ALA A 13 -3.19 -4.65 -6.90
N PHE A 14 -4.35 -5.01 -7.46
CA PHE A 14 -4.47 -5.22 -8.90
C PHE A 14 -4.29 -3.91 -9.68
N ALA A 15 -4.81 -2.79 -9.20
CA ALA A 15 -4.57 -1.49 -9.82
C ALA A 15 -3.06 -1.18 -9.87
N PHE A 16 -2.32 -1.41 -8.79
CA PHE A 16 -0.87 -1.21 -8.74
C PHE A 16 -0.10 -2.17 -9.65
N VAL A 17 -0.52 -3.44 -9.77
CA VAL A 17 0.08 -4.39 -10.74
C VAL A 17 -0.04 -3.87 -12.17
N PHE A 18 -1.20 -3.36 -12.57
CA PHE A 18 -1.36 -2.80 -13.91
C PHE A 18 -0.61 -1.47 -14.08
N GLN A 19 -0.61 -0.63 -13.07
CA GLN A 19 0.12 0.64 -13.09
C GLN A 19 1.64 0.43 -13.22
N SER A 20 2.21 -0.55 -12.53
CA SER A 20 3.65 -0.84 -12.61
C SER A 20 4.09 -1.40 -13.96
N ARG A 21 3.15 -1.91 -14.77
CA ARG A 21 3.37 -2.50 -16.10
C ARG A 21 2.84 -1.68 -17.26
N ASP A 22 2.44 -0.44 -17.03
CA ASP A 22 1.81 0.39 -18.06
C ASP A 22 2.70 0.54 -19.30
N LEU A 23 3.99 0.82 -19.15
CA LEU A 23 4.94 0.94 -20.26
C LEU A 23 5.15 -0.39 -21.01
N GLU A 24 5.22 -1.50 -20.27
CA GLU A 24 5.31 -2.84 -20.85
C GLU A 24 4.05 -3.18 -21.65
N LEU A 25 2.87 -2.94 -21.08
CA LEU A 25 1.59 -3.21 -21.71
C LEU A 25 1.35 -2.35 -22.95
N LEU A 26 1.91 -1.15 -22.99
CA LEU A 26 1.88 -0.25 -24.13
C LEU A 26 2.98 -0.56 -25.17
N GLY A 27 3.89 -1.51 -24.88
CA GLY A 27 5.02 -1.84 -25.76
C GLY A 27 6.10 -0.76 -25.84
N LEU A 28 6.19 0.13 -24.84
CA LEU A 28 7.08 1.29 -24.85
C LEU A 28 8.43 1.03 -24.17
N ALA A 29 8.49 0.12 -23.20
CA ALA A 29 9.72 -0.25 -22.51
C ALA A 29 9.63 -1.67 -21.91
N ALA A 30 10.79 -2.32 -21.76
CA ALA A 30 10.93 -3.50 -20.92
C ALA A 30 11.69 -3.11 -19.64
N PRO A 31 11.31 -3.61 -18.45
CA PRO A 31 12.05 -3.36 -17.22
C PRO A 31 13.45 -3.97 -17.30
N ASP A 32 14.46 -3.19 -16.90
CA ASP A 32 15.81 -3.67 -16.68
C ASP A 32 16.12 -3.88 -15.18
N ALA A 33 17.29 -4.41 -14.85
CA ALA A 33 17.66 -4.69 -13.46
C ALA A 33 17.73 -3.41 -12.58
N GLN A 34 18.12 -2.27 -13.15
CA GLN A 34 18.15 -0.99 -12.43
C GLN A 34 16.73 -0.48 -12.19
N ALA A 35 15.85 -0.59 -13.17
CA ALA A 35 14.45 -0.25 -13.04
C ALA A 35 13.76 -1.10 -11.95
N ALA A 36 14.09 -2.39 -11.85
CA ALA A 36 13.55 -3.26 -10.80
C ALA A 36 13.98 -2.82 -9.38
N HIS A 37 15.22 -2.36 -9.19
CA HIS A 37 15.67 -1.82 -7.90
C HIS A 37 14.98 -0.50 -7.55
N LEU A 38 14.82 0.39 -8.52
CA LEU A 38 14.11 1.66 -8.32
C LEU A 38 12.63 1.42 -8.00
N ASN A 39 11.98 0.49 -8.70
CA ASN A 39 10.60 0.11 -8.42
C ASN A 39 10.41 -0.44 -7.01
N ALA A 40 11.34 -1.27 -6.52
CA ALA A 40 11.26 -1.78 -5.15
C ALA A 40 11.37 -0.66 -4.10
N LEU A 41 12.23 0.33 -4.33
CA LEU A 41 12.38 1.49 -3.45
C LEU A 41 11.16 2.41 -3.50
N ASP A 42 10.63 2.65 -4.68
CA ASP A 42 9.44 3.48 -4.90
C ASP A 42 8.20 2.82 -4.25
N THR A 43 7.99 1.54 -4.48
CA THR A 43 6.90 0.77 -3.84
C THR A 43 7.01 0.79 -2.33
N TYR A 44 8.23 0.63 -1.78
CA TYR A 44 8.44 0.70 -0.34
C TYR A 44 8.14 2.09 0.22
N TRP A 45 8.60 3.13 -0.47
CA TRP A 45 8.33 4.51 -0.06
C TRP A 45 6.83 4.82 -0.11
N GLY A 46 6.15 4.48 -1.21
CA GLY A 46 4.70 4.64 -1.35
C GLY A 46 3.93 3.90 -0.26
N ALA A 47 4.31 2.65 0.05
CA ALA A 47 3.71 1.90 1.14
C ALA A 47 3.91 2.57 2.51
N CYS A 48 5.10 3.11 2.80
CA CYS A 48 5.37 3.82 4.06
C CYS A 48 4.59 5.14 4.16
N GLU A 49 4.53 5.90 3.07
CA GLU A 49 3.82 7.18 3.02
C GLU A 49 2.33 6.98 3.27
N ILE A 50 1.68 6.10 2.52
CA ILE A 50 0.24 5.87 2.67
C ILE A 50 -0.11 5.13 3.96
N ALA A 51 0.77 4.26 4.49
CA ALA A 51 0.58 3.64 5.79
C ALA A 51 0.52 4.65 6.93
N ALA A 52 1.30 5.74 6.85
CA ALA A 52 1.23 6.81 7.83
C ALA A 52 -0.10 7.56 7.79
N VAL A 53 -0.61 7.84 6.59
CA VAL A 53 -1.95 8.44 6.42
C VAL A 53 -3.03 7.48 6.90
N GLY A 54 -2.93 6.18 6.58
CA GLY A 54 -3.83 5.14 7.08
C GLY A 54 -3.81 5.02 8.61
N LEU A 55 -2.64 5.20 9.23
CA LEU A 55 -2.52 5.22 10.70
C LEU A 55 -3.21 6.44 11.32
N VAL A 56 -3.13 7.60 10.65
CA VAL A 56 -3.90 8.80 11.07
C VAL A 56 -5.39 8.50 10.99
N ASP A 57 -5.87 7.94 9.88
CA ASP A 57 -7.28 7.60 9.68
C ASP A 57 -7.80 6.64 10.77
N ILE A 58 -7.10 5.53 11.03
CA ILE A 58 -7.46 4.59 12.11
C ILE A 58 -7.55 5.28 13.48
N ARG A 59 -6.59 6.16 13.80
CA ARG A 59 -6.60 6.88 15.08
C ARG A 59 -7.70 7.91 15.16
N VAL A 60 -8.05 8.56 14.06
CA VAL A 60 -9.18 9.50 13.97
C VAL A 60 -10.50 8.76 14.19
N TRP A 61 -10.69 7.59 13.57
CA TRP A 61 -11.87 6.77 13.80
C TRP A 61 -12.00 6.32 15.25
N ASN A 62 -10.91 5.87 15.87
CA ASN A 62 -10.91 5.53 17.29
C ASN A 62 -11.28 6.72 18.17
N TRP A 63 -10.73 7.91 17.87
CA TRP A 63 -11.06 9.15 18.57
C TRP A 63 -12.56 9.50 18.43
N MET A 64 -13.12 9.35 17.23
CA MET A 64 -14.55 9.59 16.98
C MET A 64 -15.46 8.64 17.77
N TYR A 65 -15.08 7.37 17.92
CA TYR A 65 -15.85 6.44 18.77
C TYR A 65 -15.84 6.83 20.23
N GLU A 66 -14.76 7.44 20.71
CA GLU A 66 -14.64 7.93 22.09
C GLU A 66 -15.35 9.29 22.28
N HIS A 67 -15.62 10.02 21.20
CA HIS A 67 -16.19 11.37 21.21
C HIS A 67 -17.39 11.50 20.25
N PRO A 68 -18.49 10.75 20.49
CA PRO A 68 -19.61 10.68 19.54
C PRO A 68 -20.35 12.01 19.33
N ASP A 69 -20.28 12.93 20.31
CA ASP A 69 -20.92 14.24 20.26
C ASP A 69 -19.96 15.37 19.85
N ALA A 70 -18.76 15.02 19.34
CA ALA A 70 -17.76 16.03 18.98
C ALA A 70 -18.25 16.94 17.83
N THR A 71 -17.97 18.21 17.97
CA THR A 71 -18.20 19.19 16.91
C THR A 71 -17.18 19.03 15.76
N PRO A 72 -17.48 19.54 14.55
CA PRO A 72 -16.51 19.55 13.45
C PRO A 72 -15.20 20.26 13.79
N ALA A 73 -15.23 21.27 14.65
CA ALA A 73 -14.05 21.99 15.09
C ALA A 73 -13.15 21.14 15.99
N GLU A 74 -13.74 20.39 16.91
CA GLU A 74 -13.01 19.44 17.78
C GLU A 74 -12.43 18.30 16.98
N LEU A 75 -13.18 17.73 16.04
CA LEU A 75 -12.70 16.70 15.13
C LEU A 75 -11.50 17.21 14.32
N LYS A 76 -11.59 18.41 13.73
CA LYS A 76 -10.46 19.02 13.01
C LYS A 76 -9.22 19.16 13.88
N ALA A 77 -9.38 19.60 15.12
CA ALA A 77 -8.27 19.76 16.07
C ALA A 77 -7.62 18.39 16.39
N ALA A 78 -8.44 17.36 16.60
CA ALA A 78 -7.98 15.99 16.84
C ALA A 78 -7.21 15.43 15.63
N VAL A 79 -7.73 15.59 14.41
CA VAL A 79 -7.05 15.14 13.17
C VAL A 79 -5.68 15.78 13.03
N VAL A 80 -5.58 17.10 13.23
CA VAL A 80 -4.31 17.82 13.15
C VAL A 80 -3.31 17.33 14.20
N GLU A 81 -3.76 17.11 15.43
CA GLU A 81 -2.88 16.63 16.51
C GLU A 81 -2.42 15.19 16.27
N ILE A 82 -3.32 14.30 15.84
CA ILE A 82 -2.99 12.92 15.50
C ILE A 82 -1.98 12.87 14.34
N ALA A 83 -2.18 13.66 13.29
CA ALA A 83 -1.27 13.75 12.16
C ALA A 83 0.13 14.23 12.59
N ARG A 84 0.20 15.24 13.46
CA ARG A 84 1.46 15.73 14.04
C ARG A 84 2.20 14.64 14.83
N GLN A 85 1.48 13.88 15.65
CA GLN A 85 2.07 12.80 16.43
C GLN A 85 2.62 11.68 15.52
N VAL A 86 1.88 11.28 14.48
CA VAL A 86 2.35 10.27 13.51
C VAL A 86 3.57 10.79 12.77
N TRP A 87 3.55 12.03 12.28
CA TRP A 87 4.71 12.65 11.64
C TRP A 87 5.94 12.64 12.56
N ASN A 88 5.78 13.13 13.77
CA ASN A 88 6.88 13.22 14.74
C ASN A 88 7.47 11.86 15.10
N SER A 89 6.68 10.81 15.06
CA SER A 89 7.12 9.45 15.38
C SER A 89 7.90 8.79 14.24
N TYR A 90 7.47 8.97 13.00
CA TYR A 90 7.96 8.18 11.86
C TYR A 90 8.75 8.98 10.82
N PHE A 91 8.41 10.25 10.59
CA PHE A 91 9.02 11.08 9.54
C PHE A 91 10.01 12.11 10.07
N ALA A 92 9.73 12.70 11.22
CA ALA A 92 10.63 13.69 11.80
C ALA A 92 12.07 13.17 12.02
N PRO A 93 12.29 11.91 12.45
CA PRO A 93 13.63 11.35 12.55
C PRO A 93 14.39 11.25 11.22
N LEU A 94 13.66 11.11 10.11
CA LEU A 94 14.23 11.00 8.76
C LEU A 94 14.49 12.36 8.13
N PHE A 95 13.53 13.28 8.24
CA PHE A 95 13.56 14.58 7.57
C PHE A 95 14.14 15.72 8.42
N GLY A 96 14.33 15.51 9.73
CA GLY A 96 14.81 16.53 10.65
C GLY A 96 13.84 17.68 10.93
N VAL A 97 12.57 17.55 10.50
CA VAL A 97 11.53 18.58 10.66
C VAL A 97 10.38 18.01 11.49
N ARG A 98 10.00 18.71 12.54
CA ARG A 98 8.92 18.30 13.46
C ARG A 98 7.64 19.12 13.22
N ASP A 99 6.57 18.63 13.83
CA ASP A 99 5.26 19.28 13.91
C ASP A 99 4.59 19.58 12.57
N VAL A 100 4.93 18.79 11.55
CA VAL A 100 4.30 18.85 10.23
C VAL A 100 2.94 18.15 10.27
N ILE A 101 1.94 18.77 9.65
CA ILE A 101 0.56 18.28 9.60
C ILE A 101 0.16 17.72 8.23
N LEU A 102 1.13 17.46 7.36
CA LEU A 102 0.90 17.02 5.97
C LEU A 102 0.03 15.76 5.90
N LEU A 103 0.14 14.87 6.88
CA LEU A 103 -0.65 13.64 6.93
C LEU A 103 -2.15 13.86 7.22
N ALA A 104 -2.58 15.10 7.50
CA ALA A 104 -3.98 15.45 7.77
C ALA A 104 -4.77 15.88 6.52
N ILE A 105 -4.15 15.90 5.33
CA ILE A 105 -4.76 16.53 4.13
C ILE A 105 -5.25 15.54 3.07
N TYR A 106 -5.34 14.25 3.38
CA TYR A 106 -5.79 13.25 2.41
C TYR A 106 -7.32 13.23 2.26
N SER A 107 -7.80 13.21 1.00
CA SER A 107 -9.23 13.37 0.70
C SER A 107 -10.11 12.23 1.20
N HIS A 108 -9.60 11.00 1.27
CA HIS A 108 -10.36 9.83 1.71
C HIS A 108 -10.44 9.66 3.23
N MET A 109 -9.73 10.52 3.98
CA MET A 109 -9.82 10.49 5.44
C MET A 109 -11.24 10.85 5.88
N ILE A 110 -11.85 10.03 6.74
CA ILE A 110 -13.19 10.22 7.29
C ILE A 110 -14.33 9.88 6.29
N ASP A 111 -14.27 10.33 5.04
CA ASP A 111 -15.34 10.15 4.06
C ASP A 111 -15.43 8.70 3.52
N SER A 112 -14.32 7.97 3.52
CA SER A 112 -14.21 6.60 3.04
C SER A 112 -13.76 5.66 4.15
N GLY A 113 -14.61 5.41 5.12
CA GLY A 113 -14.35 4.74 6.40
C GLY A 113 -13.30 3.63 6.39
N LEU A 114 -12.12 3.91 6.93
CA LEU A 114 -10.98 2.99 7.04
C LEU A 114 -10.48 2.42 5.68
N TYR A 115 -10.66 3.17 4.59
CA TYR A 115 -10.19 2.77 3.27
C TYR A 115 -8.68 2.97 3.08
N LEU A 116 -8.11 4.01 3.70
CA LEU A 116 -6.69 4.36 3.54
C LEU A 116 -5.69 3.25 3.93
N PRO A 117 -5.92 2.44 4.96
CA PRO A 117 -5.06 1.28 5.25
C PRO A 117 -4.96 0.26 4.12
N ASP A 118 -5.99 0.13 3.29
CA ASP A 118 -6.03 -0.82 2.17
C ASP A 118 -5.00 -0.49 1.08
N TYR A 119 -4.65 0.79 0.88
CA TYR A 119 -3.58 1.17 -0.03
C TYR A 119 -2.21 0.63 0.40
N ALA A 120 -1.89 0.72 1.70
CA ALA A 120 -0.62 0.20 2.22
C ALA A 120 -0.52 -1.31 2.04
N LEU A 121 -1.60 -2.03 2.33
CA LEU A 121 -1.70 -3.48 2.09
C LEU A 121 -1.66 -3.78 0.59
N GLY A 122 -2.32 -2.96 -0.23
CA GLY A 122 -2.31 -3.06 -1.69
C GLY A 122 -0.89 -3.03 -2.27
N HIS A 123 -0.03 -2.12 -1.82
CA HIS A 123 1.39 -2.08 -2.21
C HIS A 123 2.15 -3.36 -1.84
N ILE A 124 1.93 -3.88 -0.64
CA ILE A 124 2.58 -5.12 -0.18
C ILE A 124 2.12 -6.32 -1.03
N ILE A 125 0.82 -6.44 -1.23
CA ILE A 125 0.20 -7.54 -1.99
C ILE A 125 0.61 -7.44 -3.47
N SER A 126 0.56 -6.26 -4.08
CA SER A 126 0.95 -6.06 -5.48
C SER A 126 2.41 -6.46 -5.72
N PHE A 127 3.32 -6.05 -4.83
CA PHE A 127 4.72 -6.41 -4.95
C PHE A 127 4.94 -7.93 -4.86
N GLN A 128 4.22 -8.62 -3.97
CA GLN A 128 4.28 -10.07 -3.84
C GLN A 128 3.72 -10.78 -5.08
N ILE A 129 2.63 -10.28 -5.66
CA ILE A 129 2.06 -10.76 -6.93
C ILE A 129 3.04 -10.52 -8.09
N GLU A 130 3.60 -9.31 -8.20
CA GLU A 130 4.56 -8.97 -9.25
C GLU A 130 5.79 -9.86 -9.22
N ARG A 131 6.33 -10.13 -8.04
CA ARG A 131 7.46 -11.05 -7.87
C ARG A 131 7.12 -12.47 -8.34
N TYR A 132 5.90 -12.92 -8.09
CA TYR A 132 5.41 -14.22 -8.59
C TYR A 132 5.25 -14.24 -10.12
N LEU A 133 4.88 -13.12 -10.73
CA LEU A 133 4.58 -12.99 -12.15
C LEU A 133 5.81 -12.84 -13.06
N GLN A 134 7.03 -12.68 -12.52
CA GLN A 134 8.23 -12.31 -13.28
C GLN A 134 8.46 -13.14 -14.55
N ASP A 135 8.30 -14.47 -14.47
CA ASP A 135 8.53 -15.40 -15.58
C ASP A 135 7.23 -16.05 -16.10
N LYS A 136 6.08 -15.41 -15.89
CA LYS A 136 4.77 -15.97 -16.20
C LYS A 136 3.99 -15.11 -17.19
N ASN A 137 3.06 -15.76 -17.89
CA ASN A 137 2.13 -15.00 -18.75
C ASN A 137 1.09 -14.27 -17.90
N LEU A 138 1.15 -12.95 -17.94
CA LEU A 138 0.28 -12.06 -17.13
C LEU A 138 -1.20 -12.39 -17.34
N GLY A 139 -1.67 -12.48 -18.59
CA GLY A 139 -3.09 -12.70 -18.88
C GLY A 139 -3.62 -14.01 -18.33
N THR A 140 -2.84 -15.10 -18.49
CA THR A 140 -3.20 -16.43 -17.96
C THR A 140 -3.26 -16.43 -16.43
N GLU A 141 -2.26 -15.85 -15.78
CA GLU A 141 -2.21 -15.80 -14.32
C GLU A 141 -3.28 -14.89 -13.73
N MET A 142 -3.53 -13.74 -14.35
CA MET A 142 -4.61 -12.84 -13.94
C MET A 142 -5.98 -13.51 -14.05
N GLU A 143 -6.25 -14.22 -15.17
CA GLU A 143 -7.49 -14.99 -15.31
C GLU A 143 -7.62 -16.06 -14.19
N ARG A 144 -6.56 -16.78 -13.90
CA ARG A 144 -6.53 -17.77 -12.82
C ARG A 144 -6.79 -17.15 -11.46
N MET A 145 -6.12 -16.05 -11.15
CA MET A 145 -6.28 -15.32 -9.87
C MET A 145 -7.68 -14.75 -9.71
N CYS A 146 -8.26 -14.16 -10.75
CA CYS A 146 -9.63 -13.63 -10.74
C CYS A 146 -10.71 -14.71 -10.50
N ARG A 147 -10.38 -15.99 -10.75
CA ARG A 147 -11.30 -17.11 -10.50
C ARG A 147 -11.25 -17.66 -9.09
N LEU A 148 -10.32 -17.24 -8.23
CA LEU A 148 -10.18 -17.73 -6.85
C LEU A 148 -11.34 -17.32 -5.94
N GLY A 149 -11.98 -16.19 -6.23
CA GLY A 149 -13.16 -15.74 -5.51
C GLY A 149 -12.86 -15.14 -4.13
N MET A 150 -13.90 -15.04 -3.32
CA MET A 150 -13.86 -14.47 -1.97
C MET A 150 -13.30 -15.48 -0.96
N LEU A 151 -11.99 -15.55 -0.87
CA LEU A 151 -11.27 -16.27 0.19
C LEU A 151 -10.84 -15.26 1.26
N THR A 152 -10.34 -15.74 2.40
CA THR A 152 -9.60 -14.86 3.32
C THR A 152 -8.34 -14.33 2.63
N PRO A 153 -7.81 -13.15 3.00
CA PRO A 153 -6.59 -12.60 2.39
C PRO A 153 -5.44 -13.60 2.28
N ASP A 154 -5.10 -14.27 3.36
CA ASP A 154 -4.03 -15.28 3.38
C ASP A 154 -4.36 -16.52 2.55
N GLY A 155 -5.62 -16.95 2.56
CA GLY A 155 -6.10 -18.07 1.76
C GLY A 155 -6.02 -17.77 0.27
N TRP A 156 -6.42 -16.55 -0.12
CA TRP A 156 -6.34 -16.08 -1.50
C TRP A 156 -4.87 -16.00 -1.97
N MET A 157 -4.00 -15.34 -1.19
CA MET A 157 -2.58 -15.21 -1.52
C MET A 157 -1.88 -16.56 -1.58
N SER A 158 -2.17 -17.48 -0.65
CA SER A 158 -1.62 -18.83 -0.70
C SER A 158 -2.02 -19.58 -1.96
N ALA A 159 -3.27 -19.43 -2.42
CA ALA A 159 -3.75 -20.02 -3.67
C ALA A 159 -3.21 -19.31 -4.91
N ALA A 160 -3.03 -17.99 -4.84
CA ALA A 160 -2.58 -17.17 -5.95
C ALA A 160 -1.06 -17.29 -6.20
N VAL A 161 -0.26 -17.12 -5.16
CA VAL A 161 1.21 -17.00 -5.27
C VAL A 161 1.99 -18.01 -4.43
N GLY A 162 1.29 -18.92 -3.71
CA GLY A 162 1.90 -19.99 -2.92
C GLY A 162 2.32 -19.61 -1.51
N SER A 163 2.02 -18.40 -1.03
CA SER A 163 2.34 -17.93 0.32
C SER A 163 1.29 -16.95 0.84
N PRO A 164 1.08 -16.84 2.17
CA PRO A 164 0.19 -15.83 2.74
C PRO A 164 0.69 -14.41 2.47
N VAL A 165 -0.11 -13.40 2.83
CA VAL A 165 0.31 -11.99 2.76
C VAL A 165 1.59 -11.79 3.56
N SER A 166 2.61 -11.19 2.95
CA SER A 166 3.92 -10.96 3.58
C SER A 166 4.60 -9.72 3.05
N VAL A 167 5.18 -8.92 3.95
CA VAL A 167 6.02 -7.78 3.61
C VAL A 167 7.46 -8.19 3.24
N GLU A 168 7.89 -9.39 3.62
CA GLU A 168 9.29 -9.83 3.46
C GLU A 168 9.80 -9.76 2.01
N PRO A 169 9.03 -10.15 0.96
CA PRO A 169 9.48 -10.01 -0.42
C PRO A 169 9.86 -8.58 -0.80
N LEU A 170 9.10 -7.58 -0.33
CA LEU A 170 9.40 -6.16 -0.55
C LEU A 170 10.66 -5.74 0.23
N LEU A 171 10.77 -6.10 1.51
CA LEU A 171 11.91 -5.76 2.34
C LEU A 171 13.22 -6.37 1.82
N GLU A 172 13.19 -7.60 1.33
CA GLU A 172 14.34 -8.26 0.69
C GLU A 172 14.80 -7.48 -0.55
N ALA A 173 13.86 -7.14 -1.44
CA ALA A 173 14.16 -6.38 -2.65
C ALA A 173 14.74 -5.00 -2.35
N VAL A 174 14.20 -4.31 -1.35
CA VAL A 174 14.70 -3.01 -0.88
C VAL A 174 16.13 -3.14 -0.32
N ARG A 175 16.40 -4.16 0.50
CA ARG A 175 17.76 -4.40 1.04
C ARG A 175 18.77 -4.63 -0.08
N GLU A 176 18.40 -5.36 -1.13
CA GLU A 176 19.25 -5.56 -2.31
C GLU A 176 19.45 -4.26 -3.12
N ALA A 177 18.37 -3.52 -3.37
CA ALA A 177 18.45 -2.24 -4.08
C ALA A 177 19.38 -1.25 -3.37
N VAL A 178 19.29 -1.14 -2.04
CA VAL A 178 20.19 -0.27 -1.24
C VAL A 178 21.64 -0.69 -1.34
N LYS A 179 21.96 -2.00 -1.42
CA LYS A 179 23.33 -2.49 -1.59
C LYS A 179 23.92 -2.11 -2.96
N VAL A 180 23.07 -2.13 -4.00
CA VAL A 180 23.49 -1.78 -5.38
C VAL A 180 23.73 -0.29 -5.51
N ILE A 181 22.86 0.56 -4.98
CA ILE A 181 22.95 2.02 -5.11
C ILE A 181 24.09 2.61 -4.26
N LYS A 182 24.48 1.96 -3.17
CA LYS A 182 25.60 2.42 -2.31
C LYS A 182 26.99 2.09 -2.87
N LYS A 183 27.09 1.40 -3.99
CA LYS A 183 28.35 1.13 -4.71
C LYS A 183 28.63 2.18 -5.77
#